data_06a62f1910bf7259c821139eae048093
#
_entry.id   06a62f1910bf7259c821139eae048093
#
_cell.length_a   1.000
_cell.length_b   1.000
_cell.length_c   1.000
_cell.angle_alpha   90.00
_cell.angle_beta   90.00
_cell.angle_gamma   90.00
#
_symmetry.space_group_name_H-M   'P 1'
#
loop_
_entity.id
_entity.type
_entity.pdbx_description
1 polymer ?
#
loop_
_entity_poly.entity_id
_entity_poly.type
_entity_poly.pdbx_seq_one_letter_code
_entity_poly.pdbx_strand_id
1 'polypeptide(L)'
;GSYFIGLDWLSTGNVAIQVNPKMNEGYEIDYIRMLNDSLTECENYNHLSDLVTIYFNKPSIKVSQQQDLLSIFLITEYLNILSLIVKKGLKKSFYIVNENFHNKIKGRIMVDQNIRTNIAKGRITNNVCKYQVYGIDSPENRILKLAFRFCVRQLEVYKYAVNTELLNKKVRFIRPYFDSISDDICVRTIKTYKGNPVYRDYNQAIEFAQLLLHRYSYDITTIGQNDISTPPFWIDTSKLFELYVFHHLRRVFTGKNEISYHVRAHFQELDYLLKPELWPNPYVIDAKYKPRYKECKTISKEDAREVSGYARLSKIYELLGLDEESAIPIKCLIIYPDQDKNEFFTFNREKEPEFERISGYVRLYKVGIKLPLIK
;
A
#
# COMPACT_ATOMS: atom_id res chain seq x y z
N GLY A 1 -2.74 9.88 22.33
CA GLY A 1 -3.52 10.25 21.16
C GLY A 1 -3.13 9.40 19.96
N SER A 2 -4.12 8.89 19.25
CA SER A 2 -3.88 8.09 18.05
C SER A 2 -3.26 8.95 16.94
N TYR A 3 -2.38 8.35 16.19
CA TYR A 3 -1.73 8.95 15.01
C TYR A 3 -2.43 8.49 13.72
N PHE A 4 -3.75 8.28 13.78
CA PHE A 4 -4.55 7.94 12.62
C PHE A 4 -5.02 9.22 11.93
N ILE A 5 -4.96 9.19 10.60
CA ILE A 5 -5.59 10.18 9.73
C ILE A 5 -6.67 9.48 8.91
N GLY A 6 -7.76 10.18 8.63
CA GLY A 6 -8.84 9.57 7.87
C GLY A 6 -10.19 10.23 8.10
N LEU A 7 -11.22 9.46 7.77
CA LEU A 7 -12.59 9.90 7.75
C LEU A 7 -13.50 8.79 8.28
N ASP A 8 -14.36 9.08 9.24
CA ASP A 8 -15.36 8.12 9.75
C ASP A 8 -16.63 8.83 10.20
N TRP A 9 -17.66 8.05 10.43
CA TRP A 9 -18.90 8.52 11.01
C TRP A 9 -18.79 8.64 12.53
N LEU A 10 -19.04 9.81 13.06
CA LEU A 10 -19.28 10.02 14.50
C LEU A 10 -20.67 9.52 14.85
N SER A 11 -21.66 9.81 13.98
CA SER A 11 -23.01 9.27 14.03
C SER A 11 -23.39 8.87 12.61
N THR A 12 -23.59 7.57 12.38
CA THR A 12 -23.79 6.99 11.06
C THR A 12 -24.87 7.71 10.26
N GLY A 13 -24.50 8.26 9.10
CA GLY A 13 -25.38 8.98 8.19
C GLY A 13 -25.67 10.44 8.56
N ASN A 14 -25.25 10.93 9.74
CA ASN A 14 -25.56 12.30 10.21
C ASN A 14 -24.32 13.18 10.33
N VAL A 15 -23.31 12.71 11.07
CA VAL A 15 -22.10 13.51 11.36
C VAL A 15 -20.88 12.69 11.04
N ALA A 16 -20.05 13.20 10.12
CA ALA A 16 -18.74 12.65 9.81
C ALA A 16 -17.64 13.45 10.50
N ILE A 17 -16.58 12.78 10.91
CA ILE A 17 -15.36 13.38 11.43
C ILE A 17 -14.21 13.13 10.45
N GLN A 18 -13.49 14.19 10.13
CA GLN A 18 -12.23 14.11 9.41
C GLN A 18 -11.09 14.41 10.38
N VAL A 19 -10.10 13.53 10.43
CA VAL A 19 -8.91 13.69 11.23
C VAL A 19 -7.74 14.00 10.29
N ASN A 20 -7.19 15.20 10.44
CA ASN A 20 -6.03 15.65 9.69
C ASN A 20 -4.72 15.26 10.40
N PRO A 21 -3.61 15.16 9.68
CA PRO A 21 -2.30 14.87 10.25
C PRO A 21 -1.85 15.92 11.26
N LYS A 22 -1.38 15.49 12.44
CA LYS A 22 -0.86 16.38 13.49
C LYS A 22 0.41 17.13 13.09
N MET A 23 1.19 16.57 12.18
CA MET A 23 2.45 17.19 11.73
C MET A 23 2.24 18.36 10.76
N ASN A 24 1.01 18.61 10.32
CA ASN A 24 0.69 19.73 9.42
C ASN A 24 0.58 21.07 10.15
N GLU A 25 0.78 21.14 11.46
CA GLU A 25 0.91 22.41 12.18
C GLU A 25 2.22 23.08 11.77
N GLY A 26 2.16 24.02 10.81
CA GLY A 26 3.30 24.77 10.28
C GLY A 26 4.07 24.16 9.11
N TYR A 27 3.74 22.92 8.71
CA TYR A 27 4.36 22.22 7.58
C TYR A 27 3.34 21.37 6.85
N GLU A 28 3.36 21.38 5.54
CA GLU A 28 2.55 20.45 4.74
C GLU A 28 3.39 19.20 4.38
N ILE A 29 3.19 18.12 5.15
CA ILE A 29 3.89 16.85 4.93
C ILE A 29 3.32 16.14 3.72
N ASP A 30 4.19 15.68 2.82
CA ASP A 30 3.83 14.84 1.68
C ASP A 30 3.78 13.36 2.07
N TYR A 31 2.65 12.95 2.65
CA TYR A 31 2.41 11.55 3.05
C TYR A 31 2.38 10.59 1.86
N ILE A 32 2.04 11.08 0.68
CA ILE A 32 2.01 10.27 -0.54
C ILE A 32 3.44 9.95 -0.97
N ARG A 33 4.32 10.93 -0.89
CA ARG A 33 5.74 10.71 -1.14
C ARG A 33 6.34 9.76 -0.11
N MET A 34 6.01 9.90 1.18
CA MET A 34 6.43 8.94 2.22
C MET A 34 6.01 7.52 1.86
N LEU A 35 4.74 7.33 1.42
CA LEU A 35 4.24 6.04 0.98
C LEU A 35 4.99 5.52 -0.25
N ASN A 36 5.16 6.36 -1.28
CA ASN A 36 5.86 5.97 -2.50
C ASN A 36 7.30 5.56 -2.21
N ASP A 37 8.01 6.31 -1.38
CA ASP A 37 9.39 6.00 -0.99
C ASP A 37 9.42 4.67 -0.19
N SER A 38 8.50 4.47 0.75
CA SER A 38 8.38 3.22 1.50
C SER A 38 8.13 2.01 0.60
N LEU A 39 7.35 2.18 -0.47
CA LEU A 39 7.00 1.12 -1.43
C LEU A 39 8.12 0.76 -2.41
N THR A 40 9.25 1.45 -2.40
CA THR A 40 10.43 1.01 -3.15
C THR A 40 11.08 -0.23 -2.56
N GLU A 41 10.87 -0.49 -1.26
CA GLU A 41 11.38 -1.66 -0.58
C GLU A 41 10.39 -2.84 -0.70
N CYS A 42 10.85 -3.94 -1.30
CA CYS A 42 10.01 -5.12 -1.50
C CYS A 42 9.50 -5.74 -0.18
N GLU A 43 10.28 -5.65 0.89
CA GLU A 43 9.92 -6.19 2.20
C GLU A 43 8.71 -5.47 2.80
N ASN A 44 8.56 -4.16 2.53
CA ASN A 44 7.46 -3.35 3.02
C ASN A 44 6.08 -3.79 2.51
N TYR A 45 6.02 -4.50 1.36
CA TYR A 45 4.74 -5.00 0.84
C TYR A 45 4.00 -5.96 1.78
N ASN A 46 4.74 -6.69 2.60
CA ASN A 46 4.15 -7.64 3.54
C ASN A 46 3.47 -6.93 4.73
N HIS A 47 3.75 -5.65 4.94
CA HIS A 47 3.32 -4.85 6.08
C HIS A 47 2.29 -3.77 5.71
N LEU A 48 1.90 -3.66 4.44
CA LEU A 48 0.95 -2.62 3.98
C LEU A 48 -0.49 -2.90 4.37
N SER A 49 -0.87 -4.15 4.60
CA SER A 49 -2.24 -4.52 4.96
C SER A 49 -2.74 -3.85 6.24
N ASP A 50 -1.81 -3.51 7.14
CA ASP A 50 -2.11 -2.90 8.42
C ASP A 50 -2.06 -1.36 8.38
N LEU A 51 -1.57 -0.80 7.26
CA LEU A 51 -1.41 0.64 7.08
C LEU A 51 -2.75 1.36 6.88
N VAL A 52 -3.66 0.75 6.11
CA VAL A 52 -4.94 1.36 5.75
C VAL A 52 -6.08 0.43 6.12
N THR A 53 -7.01 0.93 6.94
CA THR A 53 -8.26 0.23 7.27
C THR A 53 -9.41 0.90 6.55
N ILE A 54 -10.18 0.16 5.74
CA ILE A 54 -11.33 0.66 4.99
C ILE A 54 -12.58 -0.08 5.43
N TYR A 55 -13.64 0.66 5.76
CA TYR A 55 -14.92 0.11 6.22
C TYR A 55 -15.94 0.06 5.08
N PHE A 56 -15.86 -0.97 4.25
CA PHE A 56 -16.77 -1.17 3.10
C PHE A 56 -18.23 -1.38 3.48
N ASN A 57 -18.49 -1.80 4.71
CA ASN A 57 -19.82 -2.06 5.26
C ASN A 57 -20.51 -0.81 5.82
N LYS A 58 -19.81 0.30 5.94
CA LYS A 58 -20.38 1.58 6.39
C LYS A 58 -20.85 2.43 5.21
N PRO A 59 -21.88 3.29 5.39
CA PRO A 59 -22.26 4.26 4.34
C PRO A 59 -21.10 5.15 3.93
N SER A 60 -21.06 5.50 2.65
CA SER A 60 -20.02 6.41 2.13
C SER A 60 -20.27 7.85 2.61
N ILE A 61 -19.17 8.59 2.76
CA ILE A 61 -19.12 10.00 3.17
C ILE A 61 -18.75 10.84 1.95
N LYS A 62 -19.40 12.00 1.77
CA LYS A 62 -19.02 12.95 0.71
C LYS A 62 -17.82 13.79 1.13
N VAL A 63 -16.82 13.87 0.30
CA VAL A 63 -15.55 14.61 0.55
C VAL A 63 -15.23 15.48 -0.64
N SER A 64 -14.61 16.63 -0.42
CA SER A 64 -14.11 17.48 -1.51
C SER A 64 -12.93 16.82 -2.23
N GLN A 65 -12.82 17.05 -3.54
CA GLN A 65 -11.79 16.44 -4.38
C GLN A 65 -10.35 16.80 -3.97
N GLN A 66 -10.13 17.95 -3.36
CA GLN A 66 -8.81 18.41 -2.88
C GLN A 66 -8.27 17.61 -1.68
N GLN A 67 -9.12 16.85 -0.99
CA GLN A 67 -8.76 16.09 0.22
C GLN A 67 -8.64 14.58 -0.04
N ASP A 68 -8.57 14.15 -1.29
CA ASP A 68 -8.65 12.75 -1.67
C ASP A 68 -7.29 12.00 -1.61
N LEU A 69 -6.67 12.02 -0.44
CA LEU A 69 -5.47 11.19 -0.16
C LEU A 69 -5.77 9.70 -0.35
N LEU A 70 -6.99 9.26 -0.04
CA LEU A 70 -7.37 7.85 -0.14
C LEU A 70 -7.27 7.31 -1.58
N SER A 71 -7.63 8.09 -2.58
CA SER A 71 -7.56 7.63 -3.98
C SER A 71 -6.16 7.23 -4.39
N ILE A 72 -5.15 7.99 -4.01
CA ILE A 72 -3.76 7.66 -4.36
C ILE A 72 -3.28 6.44 -3.59
N PHE A 73 -3.64 6.32 -2.30
CA PHE A 73 -3.35 5.11 -1.53
C PHE A 73 -4.00 3.87 -2.17
N LEU A 74 -5.27 3.96 -2.56
CA LEU A 74 -5.98 2.86 -3.22
C LEU A 74 -5.34 2.48 -4.56
N ILE A 75 -4.97 3.46 -5.38
CA ILE A 75 -4.29 3.23 -6.66
C ILE A 75 -2.93 2.56 -6.42
N THR A 76 -2.17 3.07 -5.46
CA THR A 76 -0.84 2.54 -5.13
C THR A 76 -0.94 1.09 -4.67
N GLU A 77 -1.82 0.80 -3.73
CA GLU A 77 -2.03 -0.55 -3.19
C GLU A 77 -2.55 -1.51 -4.27
N TYR A 78 -3.49 -1.06 -5.08
CA TYR A 78 -3.99 -1.84 -6.20
C TYR A 78 -2.89 -2.22 -7.20
N LEU A 79 -2.04 -1.26 -7.60
CA LEU A 79 -0.91 -1.53 -8.49
C LEU A 79 0.14 -2.45 -7.87
N ASN A 80 0.30 -2.40 -6.54
CA ASN A 80 1.16 -3.32 -5.81
C ASN A 80 0.65 -4.76 -5.91
N ILE A 81 -0.62 -4.98 -5.54
CA ILE A 81 -1.26 -6.29 -5.61
C ILE A 81 -1.22 -6.83 -7.04
N LEU A 82 -1.54 -5.99 -8.04
CA LEU A 82 -1.44 -6.39 -9.44
C LEU A 82 -0.02 -6.79 -9.84
N SER A 83 1.00 -6.06 -9.39
CA SER A 83 2.39 -6.40 -9.67
C SER A 83 2.76 -7.80 -9.13
N LEU A 84 2.27 -8.16 -7.94
CA LEU A 84 2.45 -9.49 -7.35
C LEU A 84 1.72 -10.57 -8.14
N ILE A 85 0.46 -10.32 -8.53
CA ILE A 85 -0.33 -11.25 -9.35
C ILE A 85 0.36 -11.51 -10.68
N VAL A 86 0.81 -10.47 -11.36
CA VAL A 86 1.47 -10.55 -12.67
C VAL A 86 2.80 -11.29 -12.59
N LYS A 87 3.59 -11.10 -11.53
CA LYS A 87 4.83 -11.87 -11.28
C LYS A 87 4.56 -13.37 -11.11
N LYS A 88 3.44 -13.75 -10.47
CA LYS A 88 3.01 -15.15 -10.31
C LYS A 88 2.37 -15.71 -11.59
N GLY A 89 2.01 -14.87 -12.55
CA GLY A 89 1.23 -15.18 -13.75
C GLY A 89 -0.27 -15.01 -13.53
N LEU A 90 -0.97 -14.54 -14.56
CA LEU A 90 -2.42 -14.37 -14.50
C LEU A 90 -3.13 -15.72 -14.40
N LYS A 91 -4.12 -15.76 -13.51
CA LYS A 91 -4.97 -16.94 -13.29
C LYS A 91 -5.72 -17.31 -14.57
N LYS A 92 -5.67 -18.58 -14.93
CA LYS A 92 -6.52 -19.17 -15.97
C LYS A 92 -7.79 -19.73 -15.32
N SER A 93 -8.93 -19.50 -15.94
CA SER A 93 -10.19 -20.08 -15.54
C SER A 93 -11.08 -20.39 -16.74
N PHE A 94 -12.16 -21.16 -16.53
CA PHE A 94 -13.15 -21.39 -17.55
C PHE A 94 -14.10 -20.18 -17.64
N TYR A 95 -14.29 -19.70 -18.86
CA TYR A 95 -15.25 -18.65 -19.14
C TYR A 95 -16.06 -18.95 -20.39
N ILE A 96 -17.22 -18.31 -20.49
CA ILE A 96 -18.15 -18.53 -21.58
C ILE A 96 -17.87 -17.52 -22.69
N VAL A 97 -17.78 -18.01 -23.92
CA VAL A 97 -17.65 -17.19 -25.15
C VAL A 97 -18.89 -17.40 -25.98
N ASN A 98 -19.43 -16.29 -26.50
CA ASN A 98 -20.47 -16.28 -27.54
C ASN A 98 -19.82 -15.77 -28.82
N GLU A 99 -19.82 -16.59 -29.86
CA GLU A 99 -19.18 -16.25 -31.15
C GLU A 99 -20.07 -16.65 -32.34
N ASN A 100 -20.04 -15.84 -33.35
CA ASN A 100 -20.80 -16.10 -34.59
C ASN A 100 -19.87 -16.73 -35.63
N PHE A 101 -19.97 -18.03 -35.80
CA PHE A 101 -19.15 -18.80 -36.72
C PHE A 101 -19.79 -18.88 -38.13
N HIS A 102 -18.96 -18.85 -39.15
CA HIS A 102 -19.35 -19.14 -40.52
C HIS A 102 -19.05 -20.60 -40.85
N ASN A 103 -20.04 -21.36 -41.33
CA ASN A 103 -19.94 -22.78 -41.70
C ASN A 103 -19.37 -23.68 -40.58
N LYS A 104 -19.50 -23.30 -39.34
CA LYS A 104 -18.95 -24.02 -38.20
C LYS A 104 -19.88 -23.94 -37.00
N ILE A 105 -19.92 -25.03 -36.21
CA ILE A 105 -20.60 -25.08 -34.92
C ILE A 105 -19.57 -25.47 -33.86
N LYS A 106 -19.59 -24.75 -32.74
CA LYS A 106 -18.75 -25.04 -31.57
C LYS A 106 -19.58 -24.87 -30.29
N GLY A 107 -19.72 -25.92 -29.50
CA GLY A 107 -20.56 -25.91 -28.31
C GLY A 107 -22.05 -25.87 -28.61
N ARG A 108 -22.82 -25.05 -27.88
CA ARG A 108 -24.28 -24.95 -28.00
C ARG A 108 -24.70 -23.80 -28.91
N ILE A 109 -25.57 -24.03 -29.88
CA ILE A 109 -26.19 -22.99 -30.70
C ILE A 109 -27.17 -22.18 -29.83
N MET A 110 -27.04 -20.85 -29.85
CA MET A 110 -27.97 -19.90 -29.22
C MET A 110 -29.10 -19.58 -30.20
N VAL A 111 -30.15 -20.43 -30.20
CA VAL A 111 -31.22 -20.42 -31.21
C VAL A 111 -31.85 -19.04 -31.36
N ASP A 112 -32.32 -18.42 -30.30
CA ASP A 112 -32.98 -17.11 -30.33
C ASP A 112 -32.04 -16.03 -30.89
N GLN A 113 -30.80 -16.01 -30.47
CA GLN A 113 -29.81 -15.05 -30.95
C GLN A 113 -29.43 -15.33 -32.40
N ASN A 114 -29.33 -16.61 -32.77
CA ASN A 114 -29.04 -17.02 -34.16
C ASN A 114 -30.14 -16.62 -35.10
N ILE A 115 -31.41 -16.79 -34.75
CA ILE A 115 -32.55 -16.35 -35.56
C ILE A 115 -32.47 -14.84 -35.79
N ARG A 116 -32.28 -14.03 -34.73
CA ARG A 116 -32.24 -12.56 -34.86
C ARG A 116 -31.00 -12.05 -35.61
N THR A 117 -29.83 -12.68 -35.38
CA THR A 117 -28.57 -12.17 -35.91
C THR A 117 -28.28 -12.68 -37.33
N ASN A 118 -28.66 -13.92 -37.62
CA ASN A 118 -28.28 -14.62 -38.86
C ASN A 118 -29.49 -14.92 -39.73
N ILE A 119 -30.46 -15.72 -39.30
CA ILE A 119 -31.56 -16.22 -40.10
C ILE A 119 -32.43 -15.08 -40.65
N ALA A 120 -32.85 -14.16 -39.79
CA ALA A 120 -33.64 -13.00 -40.15
C ALA A 120 -32.92 -12.05 -41.14
N LYS A 121 -31.60 -12.18 -41.29
CA LYS A 121 -30.77 -11.39 -42.22
C LYS A 121 -30.26 -12.22 -43.40
N GLY A 122 -30.81 -13.40 -43.64
CA GLY A 122 -30.43 -14.30 -44.75
C GLY A 122 -29.04 -14.95 -44.59
N ARG A 123 -28.40 -14.88 -43.44
CA ARG A 123 -27.07 -15.45 -43.18
C ARG A 123 -27.19 -16.89 -42.69
N ILE A 124 -27.75 -17.78 -43.48
CA ILE A 124 -28.13 -19.15 -43.10
C ILE A 124 -26.92 -20.05 -42.76
N THR A 125 -25.72 -19.70 -43.26
CA THR A 125 -24.47 -20.43 -42.99
C THR A 125 -23.79 -20.03 -41.70
N ASN A 126 -24.27 -18.99 -41.02
CA ASN A 126 -23.69 -18.50 -39.80
C ASN A 126 -24.45 -19.05 -38.56
N ASN A 127 -23.69 -19.41 -37.51
CA ASN A 127 -24.25 -19.96 -36.29
C ASN A 127 -23.69 -19.23 -35.06
N VAL A 128 -24.56 -18.61 -34.25
CA VAL A 128 -24.19 -18.05 -32.96
C VAL A 128 -24.07 -19.20 -31.96
N CYS A 129 -22.86 -19.46 -31.50
CA CYS A 129 -22.55 -20.54 -30.62
C CYS A 129 -22.06 -20.02 -29.26
N LYS A 130 -22.44 -20.76 -28.19
CA LYS A 130 -21.98 -20.56 -26.82
C LYS A 130 -21.14 -21.76 -26.42
N TYR A 131 -19.89 -21.50 -25.99
CA TYR A 131 -18.97 -22.55 -25.54
C TYR A 131 -18.07 -22.04 -24.41
N GLN A 132 -17.40 -22.98 -23.74
CA GLN A 132 -16.43 -22.68 -22.71
C GLN A 132 -15.00 -22.69 -23.23
N VAL A 133 -14.20 -21.75 -22.76
CA VAL A 133 -12.76 -21.66 -23.02
C VAL A 133 -12.02 -21.63 -21.69
N TYR A 134 -10.91 -22.36 -21.62
CA TYR A 134 -9.97 -22.24 -20.50
C TYR A 134 -8.84 -21.31 -20.89
N GLY A 135 -8.72 -20.18 -20.20
CA GLY A 135 -7.72 -19.18 -20.57
C GLY A 135 -7.66 -18.02 -19.56
N ILE A 136 -6.87 -17.00 -19.92
CA ILE A 136 -6.67 -15.81 -19.10
C ILE A 136 -7.72 -14.72 -19.32
N ASP A 137 -8.50 -14.76 -20.39
CA ASP A 137 -9.53 -13.76 -20.70
C ASP A 137 -10.83 -14.00 -19.89
N SER A 138 -10.67 -14.24 -18.60
CA SER A 138 -11.74 -14.53 -17.65
C SER A 138 -12.37 -13.24 -17.12
N PRO A 139 -13.61 -13.30 -16.58
CA PRO A 139 -14.27 -12.14 -15.97
C PRO A 139 -13.43 -11.47 -14.88
N GLU A 140 -12.71 -12.26 -14.06
CA GLU A 140 -11.81 -11.73 -13.03
C GLU A 140 -10.74 -10.81 -13.65
N ASN A 141 -10.02 -11.32 -14.63
CA ASN A 141 -8.93 -10.58 -15.26
C ASN A 141 -9.43 -9.37 -16.07
N ARG A 142 -10.64 -9.43 -16.62
CA ARG A 142 -11.30 -8.27 -17.26
C ARG A 142 -11.64 -7.19 -16.25
N ILE A 143 -12.12 -7.55 -15.03
CA ILE A 143 -12.35 -6.59 -13.93
C ILE A 143 -11.03 -5.92 -13.55
N LEU A 144 -9.97 -6.72 -13.35
CA LEU A 144 -8.65 -6.21 -13.00
C LEU A 144 -8.10 -5.28 -14.09
N LYS A 145 -8.24 -5.64 -15.37
CA LYS A 145 -7.84 -4.78 -16.49
C LYS A 145 -8.57 -3.45 -16.49
N LEU A 146 -9.88 -3.46 -16.27
CA LEU A 146 -10.69 -2.24 -16.30
C LEU A 146 -10.25 -1.27 -15.18
N ALA A 147 -10.07 -1.79 -13.96
CA ALA A 147 -9.58 -1.00 -12.84
C ALA A 147 -8.13 -0.52 -13.06
N PHE A 148 -7.27 -1.34 -13.64
CA PHE A 148 -5.92 -0.94 -14.03
C PHE A 148 -5.92 0.23 -15.01
N ARG A 149 -6.71 0.16 -16.09
CA ARG A 149 -6.86 1.28 -17.05
C ARG A 149 -7.38 2.55 -16.38
N PHE A 150 -8.28 2.38 -15.43
CA PHE A 150 -8.76 3.49 -14.62
C PHE A 150 -7.63 4.11 -13.80
N CYS A 151 -6.83 3.32 -13.07
CA CYS A 151 -5.67 3.80 -12.29
C CYS A 151 -4.68 4.57 -13.19
N VAL A 152 -4.38 4.05 -14.38
CA VAL A 152 -3.48 4.72 -15.33
C VAL A 152 -3.99 6.12 -15.71
N ARG A 153 -5.30 6.27 -15.96
CA ARG A 153 -5.90 7.59 -16.22
C ARG A 153 -5.82 8.53 -15.05
N GLN A 154 -6.07 8.03 -13.83
CA GLN A 154 -6.01 8.85 -12.63
C GLN A 154 -4.58 9.33 -12.32
N LEU A 155 -3.57 8.50 -12.54
CA LEU A 155 -2.17 8.90 -12.37
C LEU A 155 -1.78 10.09 -13.26
N GLU A 156 -2.36 10.23 -14.45
CA GLU A 156 -2.15 11.40 -15.29
C GLU A 156 -2.77 12.69 -14.70
N VAL A 157 -3.87 12.56 -13.95
CA VAL A 157 -4.50 13.69 -13.23
C VAL A 157 -3.61 14.12 -12.05
N TYR A 158 -3.08 13.15 -11.30
CA TYR A 158 -2.27 13.41 -10.11
C TYR A 158 -0.80 13.74 -10.37
N LYS A 159 -0.32 13.68 -11.62
CA LYS A 159 1.11 13.87 -11.97
C LYS A 159 1.75 15.18 -11.50
N TYR A 160 0.94 16.23 -11.30
CA TYR A 160 1.40 17.53 -10.82
C TYR A 160 1.40 17.65 -9.30
N ALA A 161 0.62 16.82 -8.61
CA ALA A 161 0.48 16.85 -7.16
C ALA A 161 1.39 15.83 -6.45
N VAL A 162 1.82 14.78 -7.17
CA VAL A 162 2.53 13.62 -6.57
C VAL A 162 3.64 13.15 -7.51
N ASN A 163 4.73 12.66 -6.94
CA ASN A 163 5.75 11.97 -7.72
C ASN A 163 5.25 10.59 -8.16
N THR A 164 4.73 10.50 -9.38
CA THR A 164 4.16 9.28 -9.96
C THR A 164 5.19 8.39 -10.66
N GLU A 165 6.49 8.70 -10.61
CA GLU A 165 7.51 7.99 -11.38
C GLU A 165 7.58 6.49 -11.06
N LEU A 166 7.55 6.15 -9.77
CA LEU A 166 7.56 4.75 -9.32
C LEU A 166 6.30 4.00 -9.72
N LEU A 167 5.14 4.65 -9.61
CA LEU A 167 3.87 4.07 -10.03
C LEU A 167 3.84 3.86 -11.54
N ASN A 168 4.41 4.78 -12.31
CA ASN A 168 4.54 4.65 -13.76
C ASN A 168 5.49 3.50 -14.17
N LYS A 169 6.55 3.23 -13.40
CA LYS A 169 7.39 2.02 -13.60
C LYS A 169 6.56 0.75 -13.42
N LYS A 170 5.72 0.67 -12.37
CA LYS A 170 4.80 -0.46 -12.16
C LYS A 170 3.78 -0.59 -13.28
N VAL A 171 3.19 0.52 -13.72
CA VAL A 171 2.25 0.54 -14.85
C VAL A 171 2.90 -0.05 -16.12
N ARG A 172 4.13 0.35 -16.44
CA ARG A 172 4.87 -0.20 -17.60
C ARG A 172 5.13 -1.70 -17.46
N PHE A 173 5.42 -2.17 -16.26
CA PHE A 173 5.62 -3.60 -15.97
C PHE A 173 4.33 -4.41 -16.09
N ILE A 174 3.20 -3.91 -15.60
CA ILE A 174 1.92 -4.62 -15.57
C ILE A 174 1.25 -4.66 -16.96
N ARG A 175 1.34 -3.58 -17.74
CA ARG A 175 0.59 -3.37 -18.98
C ARG A 175 0.63 -4.55 -19.97
N PRO A 176 1.79 -5.13 -20.34
CA PRO A 176 1.86 -6.19 -21.34
C PRO A 176 1.05 -7.44 -21.01
N TYR A 177 0.88 -7.74 -19.71
CA TYR A 177 0.14 -8.93 -19.28
C TYR A 177 -1.37 -8.83 -19.52
N PHE A 178 -1.88 -7.61 -19.63
CA PHE A 178 -3.31 -7.34 -19.88
C PHE A 178 -3.65 -7.08 -21.36
N ASP A 179 -2.68 -7.03 -22.25
CA ASP A 179 -2.92 -6.70 -23.68
C ASP A 179 -3.84 -7.71 -24.36
N SER A 180 -3.72 -9.00 -24.04
CA SER A 180 -4.53 -10.08 -24.62
C SER A 180 -5.90 -10.27 -23.94
N ILE A 181 -6.22 -9.50 -22.92
CA ILE A 181 -7.48 -9.60 -22.19
C ILE A 181 -8.48 -8.63 -22.81
N SER A 182 -9.72 -9.09 -23.02
CA SER A 182 -10.81 -8.28 -23.55
C SER A 182 -11.23 -7.17 -22.59
N ASP A 183 -11.71 -6.06 -23.14
CA ASP A 183 -12.34 -4.96 -22.38
C ASP A 183 -13.86 -5.18 -22.18
N ASP A 184 -14.41 -6.25 -22.78
CA ASP A 184 -15.84 -6.54 -22.75
C ASP A 184 -16.27 -7.14 -21.41
N ILE A 185 -16.73 -6.26 -20.51
CA ILE A 185 -17.28 -6.65 -19.21
C ILE A 185 -18.49 -5.80 -18.85
N CYS A 186 -19.55 -6.47 -18.41
CA CYS A 186 -20.78 -5.81 -17.97
C CYS A 186 -20.61 -5.22 -16.56
N VAL A 187 -21.07 -3.97 -16.34
CA VAL A 187 -21.06 -3.29 -15.04
C VAL A 187 -21.74 -4.12 -13.94
N ARG A 188 -22.82 -4.85 -14.28
CA ARG A 188 -23.49 -5.75 -13.35
C ARG A 188 -22.56 -6.86 -12.87
N THR A 189 -21.77 -7.45 -13.78
CA THR A 189 -20.77 -8.48 -13.44
C THR A 189 -19.74 -7.96 -12.45
N ILE A 190 -19.28 -6.72 -12.63
CA ILE A 190 -18.31 -6.09 -11.72
C ILE A 190 -18.87 -5.99 -10.31
N LYS A 191 -20.12 -5.52 -10.16
CA LYS A 191 -20.78 -5.34 -8.85
C LYS A 191 -21.10 -6.64 -8.12
N THR A 192 -21.43 -7.70 -8.86
CA THR A 192 -21.90 -8.98 -8.28
C THR A 192 -20.83 -10.06 -8.21
N TYR A 193 -19.66 -9.83 -8.79
CA TYR A 193 -18.60 -10.82 -8.83
C TYR A 193 -18.06 -11.07 -7.41
N LYS A 194 -18.04 -12.35 -7.02
CA LYS A 194 -17.41 -12.81 -5.77
C LYS A 194 -16.12 -13.53 -6.12
N GLY A 195 -15.03 -13.14 -5.49
CA GLY A 195 -13.75 -13.80 -5.66
C GLY A 195 -13.74 -15.25 -5.16
N ASN A 196 -12.76 -16.03 -5.58
CA ASN A 196 -12.57 -17.39 -5.09
C ASN A 196 -11.68 -17.35 -3.83
N PRO A 197 -12.16 -17.83 -2.65
CA PRO A 197 -11.42 -17.80 -1.38
C PRO A 197 -10.02 -18.44 -1.43
N VAL A 198 -9.82 -19.39 -2.35
CA VAL A 198 -8.53 -20.08 -2.54
C VAL A 198 -7.44 -19.13 -3.06
N TYR A 199 -7.82 -18.08 -3.77
CA TYR A 199 -6.88 -17.13 -4.36
C TYR A 199 -6.92 -15.77 -3.62
N ARG A 200 -6.26 -15.71 -2.47
CA ARG A 200 -6.30 -14.53 -1.58
C ARG A 200 -5.91 -13.23 -2.29
N ASP A 201 -4.79 -13.23 -3.04
CA ASP A 201 -4.32 -12.02 -3.76
C ASP A 201 -5.34 -11.54 -4.80
N TYR A 202 -6.00 -12.48 -5.50
CA TYR A 202 -7.06 -12.14 -6.47
C TYR A 202 -8.31 -11.57 -5.82
N ASN A 203 -8.73 -12.11 -4.67
CA ASN A 203 -9.88 -11.58 -3.94
C ASN A 203 -9.64 -10.14 -3.52
N GLN A 204 -8.48 -9.90 -2.91
CA GLN A 204 -8.08 -8.57 -2.51
C GLN A 204 -8.03 -7.61 -3.71
N ALA A 205 -7.40 -8.02 -4.83
CA ALA A 205 -7.35 -7.21 -6.04
C ALA A 205 -8.74 -6.90 -6.62
N ILE A 206 -9.69 -7.85 -6.57
CA ILE A 206 -11.06 -7.65 -7.04
C ILE A 206 -11.82 -6.68 -6.13
N GLU A 207 -11.67 -6.80 -4.81
CA GLU A 207 -12.27 -5.86 -3.85
C GLU A 207 -11.78 -4.42 -4.08
N PHE A 208 -10.46 -4.25 -4.23
CA PHE A 208 -9.89 -2.95 -4.59
C PHE A 208 -10.36 -2.46 -5.97
N ALA A 209 -10.43 -3.34 -6.97
CA ALA A 209 -10.93 -3.00 -8.30
C ALA A 209 -12.39 -2.52 -8.26
N GLN A 210 -13.25 -3.25 -7.54
CA GLN A 210 -14.64 -2.89 -7.36
C GLN A 210 -14.78 -1.55 -6.63
N LEU A 211 -13.99 -1.33 -5.59
CA LEU A 211 -13.98 -0.07 -4.86
C LEU A 211 -13.58 1.11 -5.76
N LEU A 212 -12.46 0.98 -6.47
CA LEU A 212 -11.97 2.00 -7.40
C LEU A 212 -13.02 2.31 -8.47
N LEU A 213 -13.58 1.30 -9.11
CA LEU A 213 -14.57 1.47 -10.16
C LEU A 213 -15.90 2.03 -9.64
N HIS A 214 -16.35 1.62 -8.44
CA HIS A 214 -17.58 2.13 -7.84
C HIS A 214 -17.44 3.60 -7.43
N ARG A 215 -16.33 3.96 -6.80
CA ARG A 215 -16.04 5.32 -6.35
C ARG A 215 -16.14 6.32 -7.49
N TYR A 216 -15.66 5.94 -8.67
CA TYR A 216 -15.56 6.82 -9.84
C TYR A 216 -16.65 6.61 -10.89
N SER A 217 -17.44 5.54 -10.83
CA SER A 217 -18.60 5.40 -11.72
C SER A 217 -19.71 6.42 -11.37
N TYR A 218 -19.72 6.95 -10.16
CA TYR A 218 -20.56 8.10 -9.77
C TYR A 218 -20.11 9.41 -10.44
N ASP A 219 -18.80 9.58 -10.72
CA ASP A 219 -18.28 10.79 -11.36
C ASP A 219 -18.67 10.92 -12.84
N ILE A 220 -18.93 9.81 -13.53
CA ILE A 220 -19.33 9.85 -14.97
C ILE A 220 -20.74 10.40 -15.13
N THR A 221 -21.61 10.26 -14.13
CA THR A 221 -23.01 10.70 -14.18
C THR A 221 -23.24 12.07 -13.56
N THR A 222 -22.28 12.60 -12.79
CA THR A 222 -22.36 13.89 -12.11
C THR A 222 -21.27 14.84 -12.55
N ILE A 223 -21.27 15.20 -13.84
CA ILE A 223 -20.46 16.31 -14.37
C ILE A 223 -20.97 17.59 -13.70
N GLY A 224 -20.24 18.05 -12.67
CA GLY A 224 -20.53 19.32 -11.99
C GLY A 224 -20.57 19.34 -10.46
N GLN A 225 -20.42 18.19 -9.78
CA GLN A 225 -20.32 18.15 -8.33
C GLN A 225 -18.88 17.81 -7.90
N ASN A 226 -18.25 18.72 -7.14
CA ASN A 226 -16.88 18.58 -6.63
C ASN A 226 -16.76 17.58 -5.45
N ASP A 227 -17.82 16.82 -5.14
CA ASP A 227 -17.86 15.91 -4.00
C ASP A 227 -17.65 14.46 -4.44
N ILE A 228 -16.66 13.82 -3.87
CA ILE A 228 -16.38 12.39 -4.04
C ILE A 228 -16.99 11.61 -2.88
N SER A 229 -17.71 10.53 -3.19
CA SER A 229 -18.23 9.61 -2.18
C SER A 229 -17.16 8.57 -1.82
N THR A 230 -16.75 8.52 -0.55
CA THR A 230 -15.70 7.61 -0.06
C THR A 230 -16.20 6.77 1.11
N PRO A 231 -15.87 5.46 1.19
CA PRO A 231 -16.09 4.71 2.41
C PRO A 231 -15.26 5.30 3.56
N PRO A 232 -15.70 5.16 4.81
CA PRO A 232 -14.87 5.52 5.95
C PRO A 232 -13.55 4.75 5.96
N PHE A 233 -12.45 5.43 6.32
CA PHE A 233 -11.13 4.84 6.34
C PHE A 233 -10.21 5.48 7.38
N TRP A 234 -9.20 4.73 7.80
CA TRP A 234 -8.12 5.20 8.64
C TRP A 234 -6.77 4.79 8.06
N ILE A 235 -5.82 5.71 8.11
CA ILE A 235 -4.41 5.48 7.76
C ILE A 235 -3.60 5.65 9.04
N ASP A 236 -2.80 4.65 9.39
CA ASP A 236 -1.87 4.71 10.51
C ASP A 236 -0.59 5.42 10.10
N THR A 237 -0.43 6.68 10.54
CA THR A 237 0.76 7.48 10.22
C THR A 237 1.99 7.04 10.99
N SER A 238 1.83 6.37 12.13
CA SER A 238 2.96 5.79 12.87
C SER A 238 3.56 4.64 12.06
N LYS A 239 2.71 3.75 11.55
CA LYS A 239 3.11 2.66 10.66
C LYS A 239 3.73 3.16 9.36
N LEU A 240 3.15 4.20 8.76
CA LEU A 240 3.72 4.84 7.57
C LEU A 240 5.12 5.40 7.85
N PHE A 241 5.30 6.00 9.02
CA PHE A 241 6.59 6.52 9.43
C PHE A 241 7.63 5.40 9.64
N GLU A 242 7.25 4.30 10.28
CA GLU A 242 8.12 3.11 10.39
C GLU A 242 8.56 2.61 9.01
N LEU A 243 7.63 2.40 8.08
CA LEU A 243 7.96 1.95 6.73
C LEU A 243 8.89 2.94 5.99
N TYR A 244 8.68 4.23 6.20
CA TYR A 244 9.52 5.28 5.63
C TYR A 244 10.94 5.28 6.21
N VAL A 245 11.09 5.11 7.52
CA VAL A 245 12.38 4.97 8.19
C VAL A 245 13.11 3.71 7.68
N PHE A 246 12.40 2.59 7.58
CA PHE A 246 12.97 1.35 7.04
C PHE A 246 13.54 1.52 5.64
N HIS A 247 12.80 2.20 4.75
CA HIS A 247 13.30 2.54 3.42
C HIS A 247 14.64 3.28 3.47
N HIS A 248 14.75 4.31 4.32
CA HIS A 248 16.00 5.07 4.46
C HIS A 248 17.14 4.23 5.02
N LEU A 249 16.89 3.41 6.02
CA LEU A 249 17.90 2.52 6.58
C LEU A 249 18.35 1.47 5.56
N ARG A 250 17.40 0.85 4.83
CA ARG A 250 17.70 -0.19 3.84
C ARG A 250 18.51 0.31 2.66
N ARG A 251 18.34 1.56 2.26
CA ARG A 251 19.15 2.20 1.22
C ARG A 251 20.62 2.35 1.61
N VAL A 252 20.90 2.52 2.89
CA VAL A 252 22.26 2.66 3.41
C VAL A 252 22.87 1.30 3.75
N PHE A 253 22.11 0.45 4.45
CA PHE A 253 22.55 -0.86 4.92
C PHE A 253 22.05 -1.95 3.98
N THR A 254 22.74 -2.10 2.86
CA THR A 254 22.37 -3.02 1.75
C THR A 254 22.81 -4.47 1.98
N GLY A 255 23.68 -4.71 2.98
CA GLY A 255 24.18 -6.03 3.32
C GLY A 255 23.07 -6.96 3.83
N LYS A 256 23.22 -8.24 3.50
CA LYS A 256 22.32 -9.27 4.00
C LYS A 256 22.49 -9.38 5.52
N ASN A 257 21.43 -9.21 6.29
CA ASN A 257 21.43 -9.23 7.76
C ASN A 257 22.04 -7.98 8.46
N GLU A 258 22.36 -6.90 7.74
CA GLU A 258 22.76 -5.65 8.42
C GLU A 258 21.57 -4.98 9.11
N ILE A 259 20.38 -5.11 8.54
CA ILE A 259 19.14 -4.59 9.13
C ILE A 259 18.02 -5.64 9.05
N SER A 260 17.28 -5.79 10.13
CA SER A 260 16.06 -6.60 10.20
C SER A 260 14.90 -5.75 10.68
N TYR A 261 13.73 -5.90 10.06
CA TYR A 261 12.50 -5.17 10.35
C TYR A 261 11.46 -6.08 11.01
N HIS A 262 10.70 -5.57 11.99
CA HIS A 262 9.68 -6.29 12.75
C HIS A 262 10.19 -7.59 13.38
N VAL A 263 11.25 -7.47 14.16
CA VAL A 263 11.87 -8.62 14.85
C VAL A 263 11.04 -9.02 16.06
N ARG A 264 10.52 -10.24 16.04
CA ARG A 264 9.74 -10.80 17.16
C ARG A 264 10.64 -11.54 18.17
N ALA A 265 10.57 -11.10 19.39
CA ALA A 265 11.31 -11.70 20.50
C ALA A 265 10.47 -11.70 21.77
N HIS A 266 10.26 -12.85 22.39
CA HIS A 266 9.59 -13.02 23.68
C HIS A 266 8.26 -12.23 23.82
N PHE A 267 7.32 -12.47 22.86
CA PHE A 267 5.99 -11.80 22.77
C PHE A 267 6.04 -10.28 22.55
N GLN A 268 7.20 -9.75 22.22
CA GLN A 268 7.42 -8.35 21.86
C GLN A 268 7.89 -8.25 20.41
N GLU A 269 7.64 -7.11 19.80
CA GLU A 269 8.05 -6.83 18.41
C GLU A 269 8.78 -5.48 18.40
N LEU A 270 10.05 -5.50 18.00
CA LEU A 270 10.86 -4.30 17.86
C LEU A 270 10.87 -3.88 16.38
N ASP A 271 10.93 -2.57 16.13
CA ASP A 271 10.86 -2.06 14.77
C ASP A 271 12.07 -2.48 13.94
N TYR A 272 13.30 -2.20 14.45
CA TYR A 272 14.50 -2.55 13.69
C TYR A 272 15.63 -3.07 14.58
N LEU A 273 16.33 -4.06 14.07
CA LEU A 273 17.61 -4.52 14.59
C LEU A 273 18.68 -4.20 13.56
N LEU A 274 19.65 -3.34 13.92
CA LEU A 274 20.70 -2.87 13.04
C LEU A 274 22.06 -3.38 13.50
N LYS A 275 22.77 -4.09 12.62
CA LYS A 275 24.12 -4.60 12.83
C LYS A 275 24.99 -4.31 11.62
N PRO A 276 25.47 -3.07 11.43
CA PRO A 276 26.36 -2.75 10.32
C PRO A 276 27.71 -3.44 10.49
N GLU A 277 28.28 -3.93 9.41
CA GLU A 277 29.58 -4.63 9.43
C GLU A 277 30.73 -3.75 9.91
N LEU A 278 30.67 -2.45 9.64
CA LEU A 278 31.75 -1.51 9.93
C LEU A 278 31.53 -0.70 11.22
N TRP A 279 30.40 -0.89 11.90
CA TRP A 279 30.17 -0.21 13.17
C TRP A 279 30.60 -1.08 14.36
N PRO A 280 31.14 -0.46 15.41
CA PRO A 280 31.60 -1.21 16.60
C PRO A 280 30.46 -1.81 17.42
N ASN A 281 29.23 -1.26 17.28
CA ASN A 281 28.10 -1.65 18.12
C ASN A 281 26.83 -1.89 17.28
N PRO A 282 26.03 -2.90 17.61
CA PRO A 282 24.69 -3.07 17.08
C PRO A 282 23.69 -2.15 17.80
N TYR A 283 22.56 -1.90 17.12
CA TYR A 283 21.49 -1.05 17.60
C TYR A 283 20.13 -1.75 17.59
N VAL A 284 19.39 -1.58 18.67
CA VAL A 284 17.94 -1.74 18.71
C VAL A 284 17.34 -0.37 18.42
N ILE A 285 16.54 -0.27 17.38
CA ILE A 285 15.99 1.00 16.91
C ILE A 285 14.46 0.93 16.96
N ASP A 286 13.86 2.04 17.38
CA ASP A 286 12.42 2.21 17.47
C ASP A 286 12.01 3.54 16.82
N ALA A 287 11.04 3.51 15.93
CA ALA A 287 10.54 4.66 15.21
C ALA A 287 9.29 5.24 15.87
N LYS A 288 9.42 6.39 16.48
CA LYS A 288 8.31 7.04 17.18
C LYS A 288 7.83 8.28 16.41
N TYR A 289 6.66 8.20 15.80
CA TYR A 289 6.02 9.33 15.12
C TYR A 289 5.52 10.37 16.13
N LYS A 290 6.46 11.01 16.86
CA LYS A 290 6.20 11.96 17.94
C LYS A 290 7.10 13.19 17.78
N PRO A 291 6.64 14.30 17.18
CA PRO A 291 7.46 15.52 16.94
C PRO A 291 8.00 16.14 18.23
N ARG A 292 7.31 15.92 19.37
CA ARG A 292 7.73 16.39 20.68
C ARG A 292 9.09 15.87 21.17
N TYR A 293 9.65 14.84 20.54
CA TYR A 293 10.95 14.28 20.92
C TYR A 293 12.15 15.15 20.52
N LYS A 294 11.92 16.24 19.82
CA LYS A 294 12.91 17.26 19.56
C LYS A 294 13.54 17.80 20.87
N GLU A 295 12.76 18.01 21.92
CA GLU A 295 13.24 18.49 23.22
C GLU A 295 13.64 17.30 24.12
N CYS A 296 14.84 17.38 24.74
CA CYS A 296 15.35 16.32 25.61
C CYS A 296 14.44 15.94 26.80
N LYS A 297 13.61 16.89 27.26
CA LYS A 297 12.70 16.70 28.39
C LYS A 297 11.38 16.01 28.05
N THR A 298 11.12 15.73 26.78
CA THR A 298 9.80 15.27 26.31
C THR A 298 9.73 13.78 25.94
N ILE A 299 10.84 13.06 26.06
CA ILE A 299 10.85 11.61 25.82
C ILE A 299 10.02 10.90 26.87
N SER A 300 9.06 10.09 26.38
CA SER A 300 8.23 9.27 27.25
C SER A 300 9.08 8.25 28.00
N LYS A 301 8.83 8.13 29.31
CA LYS A 301 9.48 7.10 30.13
C LYS A 301 9.12 5.69 29.67
N GLU A 302 7.91 5.53 29.13
CA GLU A 302 7.44 4.26 28.56
C GLU A 302 8.26 3.88 27.34
N ASP A 303 8.43 4.80 26.36
CA ASP A 303 9.20 4.53 25.14
C ASP A 303 10.67 4.23 25.46
N ALA A 304 11.27 4.97 26.41
CA ALA A 304 12.64 4.71 26.84
C ALA A 304 12.79 3.32 27.50
N ARG A 305 11.81 2.90 28.31
CA ARG A 305 11.79 1.57 28.94
C ARG A 305 11.59 0.46 27.90
N GLU A 306 10.68 0.66 26.98
CA GLU A 306 10.37 -0.27 25.91
C GLU A 306 11.62 -0.58 25.07
N VAL A 307 12.27 0.44 24.51
CA VAL A 307 13.47 0.28 23.69
C VAL A 307 14.65 -0.28 24.49
N SER A 308 14.82 0.16 25.74
CA SER A 308 15.86 -0.39 26.63
C SER A 308 15.59 -1.84 27.02
N GLY A 309 14.31 -2.23 27.13
CA GLY A 309 13.89 -3.61 27.40
C GLY A 309 14.23 -4.53 26.22
N TYR A 310 13.99 -4.11 25.00
CA TYR A 310 14.34 -4.89 23.80
C TYR A 310 15.82 -5.26 23.73
N ALA A 311 16.71 -4.32 24.11
CA ALA A 311 18.15 -4.54 24.12
C ALA A 311 18.62 -5.56 25.17
N ARG A 312 17.71 -6.10 26.01
CA ARG A 312 18.01 -7.09 27.05
C ARG A 312 17.41 -8.48 26.76
N LEU A 313 16.73 -8.64 25.62
CA LEU A 313 16.14 -9.92 25.25
C LEU A 313 17.21 -10.88 24.75
N SER A 314 17.30 -12.09 25.31
CA SER A 314 18.27 -13.13 24.91
C SER A 314 18.18 -13.44 23.41
N LYS A 315 16.97 -13.45 22.84
CA LYS A 315 16.76 -13.64 21.38
C LYS A 315 17.44 -12.57 20.53
N ILE A 316 17.59 -11.34 21.03
CA ILE A 316 18.31 -10.28 20.31
C ILE A 316 19.80 -10.55 20.30
N TYR A 317 20.37 -11.02 21.39
CA TYR A 317 21.78 -11.46 21.44
C TYR A 317 22.03 -12.61 20.46
N GLU A 318 21.15 -13.63 20.46
CA GLU A 318 21.21 -14.74 19.50
C GLU A 318 21.22 -14.25 18.04
N LEU A 319 20.28 -13.37 17.66
CA LEU A 319 20.18 -12.82 16.32
C LEU A 319 21.39 -11.98 15.93
N LEU A 320 22.00 -11.30 16.90
CA LEU A 320 23.23 -10.56 16.70
C LEU A 320 24.47 -11.46 16.69
N GLY A 321 24.35 -12.73 17.04
CA GLY A 321 25.46 -13.65 17.22
C GLY A 321 26.40 -13.20 18.36
N LEU A 322 25.82 -12.64 19.40
CA LEU A 322 26.52 -12.22 20.62
C LEU A 322 26.22 -13.19 21.76
N ASP A 323 27.20 -13.39 22.64
CA ASP A 323 26.97 -14.04 23.92
C ASP A 323 26.25 -13.07 24.87
N GLU A 324 25.43 -13.58 25.79
CA GLU A 324 24.74 -12.77 26.80
C GLU A 324 25.71 -12.02 27.72
N GLU A 325 26.93 -12.58 27.94
CA GLU A 325 28.03 -11.95 28.65
C GLU A 325 28.95 -11.10 27.79
N SER A 326 28.60 -10.89 26.49
CA SER A 326 29.43 -10.15 25.56
C SER A 326 29.75 -8.73 26.04
N ALA A 327 31.02 -8.35 25.96
CA ALA A 327 31.47 -6.98 26.23
C ALA A 327 30.97 -5.96 25.19
N ILE A 328 30.45 -6.42 24.02
CA ILE A 328 29.92 -5.54 22.99
C ILE A 328 28.55 -5.01 23.43
N PRO A 329 28.41 -3.71 23.65
CA PRO A 329 27.16 -3.17 24.11
C PRO A 329 26.13 -3.03 22.99
N ILE A 330 24.91 -3.48 23.22
CA ILE A 330 23.78 -3.14 22.36
C ILE A 330 23.32 -1.72 22.71
N LYS A 331 23.33 -0.83 21.70
CA LYS A 331 22.86 0.55 21.84
C LYS A 331 21.39 0.64 21.44
N CYS A 332 20.68 1.61 22.02
CA CYS A 332 19.28 1.90 21.75
C CYS A 332 19.17 3.24 21.02
N LEU A 333 18.35 3.31 19.97
CA LEU A 333 18.14 4.52 19.21
C LEU A 333 16.65 4.76 18.98
N ILE A 334 16.16 5.95 19.30
CA ILE A 334 14.81 6.41 18.96
C ILE A 334 14.90 7.33 17.73
N ILE A 335 14.19 6.98 16.67
CA ILE A 335 14.06 7.82 15.46
C ILE A 335 12.72 8.54 15.52
N TYR A 336 12.72 9.86 15.31
CA TYR A 336 11.52 10.67 15.36
C TYR A 336 11.48 11.72 14.22
N PRO A 337 10.31 12.25 13.83
CA PRO A 337 10.20 13.30 12.83
C PRO A 337 10.67 14.66 13.41
N ASP A 338 11.56 15.34 12.68
CA ASP A 338 12.09 16.65 13.02
C ASP A 338 12.19 17.53 11.77
N GLN A 339 11.24 18.47 11.61
CA GLN A 339 11.16 19.33 10.45
C GLN A 339 12.03 20.59 10.53
N ASP A 340 12.54 20.93 11.70
CA ASP A 340 13.36 22.14 11.90
C ASP A 340 14.84 21.92 11.53
N LYS A 341 15.24 20.67 11.25
CA LYS A 341 16.58 20.40 10.74
C LYS A 341 16.71 20.89 9.30
N ASN A 342 17.78 21.60 9.01
CA ASN A 342 18.07 22.10 7.66
C ASN A 342 18.38 20.99 6.67
N GLU A 343 18.91 19.84 7.15
CA GLU A 343 19.33 18.72 6.33
C GLU A 343 18.63 17.44 6.75
N PHE A 344 18.42 16.52 5.78
CA PHE A 344 18.06 15.15 6.08
C PHE A 344 19.20 14.47 6.85
N PHE A 345 18.87 13.85 7.98
CA PHE A 345 19.85 13.01 8.64
C PHE A 345 20.20 11.82 7.72
N THR A 346 21.48 11.70 7.38
CA THR A 346 21.96 10.63 6.52
C THR A 346 22.76 9.63 7.36
N PHE A 347 22.26 8.40 7.44
CA PHE A 347 23.03 7.31 8.02
C PHE A 347 24.27 7.04 7.14
N ASN A 348 25.38 6.70 7.77
CA ASN A 348 26.62 6.36 7.08
C ASN A 348 27.00 4.91 7.38
N ARG A 349 27.12 4.08 6.36
CA ARG A 349 27.47 2.66 6.51
C ARG A 349 28.91 2.47 7.00
N GLU A 350 29.84 3.33 6.58
CA GLU A 350 31.26 3.20 6.87
C GLU A 350 31.65 3.67 8.27
N LYS A 351 30.89 4.62 8.82
CA LYS A 351 31.19 5.22 10.12
C LYS A 351 29.90 5.40 10.92
N GLU A 352 29.95 4.94 12.19
CA GLU A 352 28.89 5.18 13.16
C GLU A 352 28.69 6.70 13.36
N PRO A 353 27.49 7.26 13.11
CA PRO A 353 27.22 8.67 13.35
C PRO A 353 27.19 9.02 14.84
N GLU A 354 27.47 10.25 15.18
CA GLU A 354 27.25 10.78 16.52
C GLU A 354 25.77 11.08 16.72
N PHE A 355 25.08 10.18 17.42
CA PHE A 355 23.70 10.38 17.83
C PHE A 355 23.60 11.19 19.13
N GLU A 356 22.54 11.98 19.26
CA GLU A 356 22.25 12.74 20.46
C GLU A 356 21.91 11.80 21.61
N ARG A 357 22.71 11.83 22.68
CA ARG A 357 22.46 11.00 23.87
C ARG A 357 21.30 11.54 24.69
N ILE A 358 20.38 10.67 25.11
CA ILE A 358 19.30 11.02 26.02
C ILE A 358 19.81 11.11 27.44
N SER A 359 19.68 12.29 28.06
CA SER A 359 20.14 12.52 29.45
C SER A 359 19.45 11.59 30.42
N GLY A 360 20.20 11.05 31.37
CA GLY A 360 19.71 10.14 32.41
C GLY A 360 19.67 8.66 31.99
N TYR A 361 20.01 8.33 30.77
CA TYR A 361 20.06 6.96 30.27
C TYR A 361 21.45 6.55 29.79
N VAL A 362 21.79 5.29 29.96
CA VAL A 362 23.03 4.71 29.43
C VAL A 362 22.73 4.09 28.08
N ARG A 363 23.53 4.48 27.04
CA ARG A 363 23.45 3.92 25.68
C ARG A 363 22.10 4.06 24.98
N LEU A 364 21.31 5.06 25.37
CA LEU A 364 20.07 5.44 24.72
C LEU A 364 20.26 6.78 24.00
N TYR A 365 19.98 6.77 22.69
CA TYR A 365 20.19 7.88 21.79
C TYR A 365 18.92 8.24 21.06
N LYS A 366 18.88 9.42 20.45
CA LYS A 366 17.81 9.85 19.57
C LYS A 366 18.37 10.49 18.30
N VAL A 367 17.58 10.43 17.24
CA VAL A 367 17.86 11.15 16.00
C VAL A 367 16.56 11.60 15.34
N GLY A 368 16.51 12.86 14.95
CA GLY A 368 15.40 13.41 14.17
C GLY A 368 15.64 13.22 12.67
N ILE A 369 14.62 12.84 11.93
CA ILE A 369 14.62 12.81 10.47
C ILE A 369 13.58 13.75 9.91
N LYS A 370 13.93 14.41 8.79
CA LYS A 370 13.03 15.32 8.09
C LYS A 370 12.09 14.53 7.19
N LEU A 371 10.79 14.84 7.27
CA LEU A 371 9.79 14.27 6.38
C LEU A 371 9.70 15.09 5.07
N PRO A 372 9.29 14.50 3.95
CA PRO A 372 9.09 15.23 2.71
C PRO A 372 7.96 16.24 2.84
N LEU A 373 8.15 17.40 2.23
CA LEU A 373 7.16 18.48 2.19
C LEU A 373 6.52 18.57 0.80
N ILE A 374 5.25 18.96 0.78
CA ILE A 374 4.56 19.35 -0.46
C ILE A 374 5.26 20.60 -0.98
N LYS A 375 5.67 20.60 -2.24
CA LYS A 375 6.34 21.73 -2.89
C LYS A 375 5.34 22.75 -3.37
#